data_493bcf0301f8b9c0d28f6e209c10caf6
#
_entry.id   493bcf0301f8b9c0d28f6e209c10caf6
#
_cell.length_a   1.000
_cell.length_b   1.000
_cell.length_c   1.000
_cell.angle_alpha   90.00
_cell.angle_beta   90.00
_cell.angle_gamma   90.00
#
_symmetry.space_group_name_H-M   'P 1'
#
loop_
_entity.id
_entity.type
_entity.pdbx_description
1 polymer ?
#
loop_
_entity_poly.entity_id
_entity_poly.type
_entity_poly.pdbx_seq_one_letter_code
_entity_poly.pdbx_strand_id
1 'polypeptide(L)'
;RSTSKILLMRRFLFVFLPLILLSFSASGQSKGAIQFFQRAQEAFRNGKTEQGWKYLNKSMHKGRDVYYQPYIYAGDQKFRNGKYSEAIAYYDEALDIKELSSIYLKKSIANKYLFQWEESIAQWENYLSVARVSKERREGAELELENLRFAKQQHEEYVASDFDYNIQKLRFSTEELEYFPTITGGDEHLIYTHRYISGSKPTDENLFEAALDGISKFGFPLEGNLNSRLNEGAACISPDGQFMVLTVCDRPDGAGSCDLYYSHWNPNYGWEIPKPLPGALNTGRWESQPSLGPDGRTIYFVRASNSMEADRDIFVSTKDKEGNWSKGQKLPSNINGSDRESCPFMHFDGKTLYFLSERSPSLGASDFFMSTRINDSTWSDPINLGFPFNSFGEEFSLVIDKSGQFGYLASDRGEAIVPSYDGLSALDLYRFDLPKHLQPEIRDNYDLVVVDSLTLRSIGDASVQLFNVD
;
A
#
# COMPACT_ATOMS: atom_id res chain seq x y z
N ARG A 1 -2.09 -6.34 -24.13
CA ARG A 1 -1.70 -7.78 -24.04
C ARG A 1 -0.22 -8.02 -23.64
N SER A 2 0.65 -7.01 -23.63
CA SER A 2 2.07 -7.12 -23.25
C SER A 2 2.29 -6.76 -21.75
N THR A 3 1.57 -5.82 -21.21
CA THR A 3 1.70 -5.29 -19.85
C THR A 3 1.30 -6.29 -18.75
N SER A 4 0.28 -7.13 -18.98
CA SER A 4 -0.14 -8.12 -17.96
C SER A 4 0.91 -9.22 -17.69
N LYS A 5 1.88 -9.43 -18.59
CA LYS A 5 2.97 -10.41 -18.39
C LYS A 5 4.13 -9.86 -17.56
N ILE A 6 4.36 -8.55 -17.61
CA ILE A 6 5.39 -7.88 -16.78
C ILE A 6 4.90 -7.78 -15.34
N LEU A 7 3.61 -7.55 -15.15
CA LEU A 7 2.96 -7.54 -13.83
C LEU A 7 3.11 -8.87 -13.08
N LEU A 8 3.05 -9.98 -13.82
CA LEU A 8 3.27 -11.33 -13.25
C LEU A 8 4.71 -11.49 -12.70
N MET A 9 5.68 -10.73 -13.20
CA MET A 9 7.06 -10.78 -12.68
C MET A 9 7.26 -9.98 -11.39
N ARG A 10 6.55 -8.86 -11.19
CA ARG A 10 6.62 -8.12 -9.92
C ARG A 10 6.10 -8.96 -8.73
N ARG A 11 5.04 -9.75 -8.93
CA ARG A 11 4.53 -10.72 -7.93
C ARG A 11 5.36 -12.01 -7.84
N PHE A 12 6.12 -12.38 -8.89
CA PHE A 12 6.93 -13.62 -8.90
C PHE A 12 8.25 -13.52 -8.12
N LEU A 13 8.69 -12.33 -7.70
CA LEU A 13 9.88 -12.21 -6.85
C LEU A 13 9.66 -12.82 -5.45
N PHE A 14 8.41 -13.00 -4.99
CA PHE A 14 8.07 -13.59 -3.70
C PHE A 14 7.43 -14.98 -3.76
N VAL A 15 7.14 -15.53 -4.95
CA VAL A 15 6.66 -16.92 -5.03
C VAL A 15 7.84 -17.87 -4.87
N PHE A 16 8.02 -18.37 -3.64
CA PHE A 16 8.80 -19.56 -3.39
C PHE A 16 8.18 -20.73 -4.15
N LEU A 17 8.65 -21.00 -5.37
CA LEU A 17 8.28 -22.23 -6.06
C LEU A 17 8.55 -23.41 -5.13
N PRO A 18 7.56 -24.30 -4.90
CA PRO A 18 7.85 -25.60 -4.32
C PRO A 18 8.86 -26.29 -5.25
N LEU A 19 9.98 -26.73 -4.69
CA LEU A 19 10.98 -27.49 -5.41
C LEU A 19 10.30 -28.68 -6.10
N ILE A 20 10.13 -28.57 -7.42
CA ILE A 20 9.85 -29.73 -8.26
C ILE A 20 11.06 -30.65 -8.10
N LEU A 21 10.82 -31.83 -7.57
CA LEU A 21 11.78 -32.95 -7.51
C LEU A 21 12.20 -33.32 -8.94
N LEU A 22 13.14 -32.58 -9.51
CA LEU A 22 13.88 -33.03 -10.67
C LEU A 22 14.94 -34.01 -10.17
N SER A 23 14.73 -35.28 -10.45
CA SER A 23 15.70 -36.34 -10.28
C SER A 23 16.88 -36.09 -11.23
N PHE A 24 17.85 -35.29 -10.77
CA PHE A 24 19.16 -35.23 -11.41
C PHE A 24 20.08 -36.25 -10.78
N SER A 25 20.78 -37.01 -11.63
CA SER A 25 21.82 -37.97 -11.27
C SER A 25 22.91 -37.25 -10.47
N ALA A 26 22.86 -37.36 -9.16
CA ALA A 26 23.78 -36.74 -8.22
C ALA A 26 25.04 -37.58 -8.08
N SER A 27 25.94 -37.52 -9.05
CA SER A 27 27.30 -37.99 -8.87
C SER A 27 28.05 -36.94 -8.04
N GLY A 28 28.13 -37.16 -6.73
CA GLY A 28 28.91 -36.36 -5.80
C GLY A 28 28.18 -35.91 -4.52
N GLN A 29 26.86 -35.84 -4.52
CA GLN A 29 26.14 -35.40 -3.30
C GLN A 29 26.08 -36.53 -2.25
N SER A 30 26.45 -36.20 -1.01
CA SER A 30 26.34 -37.15 0.09
C SER A 30 24.86 -37.47 0.39
N LYS A 31 24.44 -38.75 0.27
CA LYS A 31 23.08 -39.19 0.64
C LYS A 31 22.67 -38.71 2.04
N GLY A 32 23.63 -38.67 2.97
CA GLY A 32 23.39 -38.16 4.33
C GLY A 32 23.12 -36.67 4.38
N ALA A 33 23.73 -35.86 3.51
CA ALA A 33 23.45 -34.43 3.43
C ALA A 33 22.02 -34.17 2.96
N ILE A 34 21.57 -34.86 1.92
CA ILE A 34 20.20 -34.78 1.39
C ILE A 34 19.16 -35.16 2.45
N GLN A 35 19.39 -36.28 3.17
CA GLN A 35 18.47 -36.71 4.22
C GLN A 35 18.34 -35.68 5.37
N PHE A 36 19.45 -35.10 5.80
CA PHE A 36 19.41 -34.05 6.82
C PHE A 36 18.74 -32.78 6.32
N PHE A 37 18.90 -32.42 5.06
CA PHE A 37 18.21 -31.27 4.47
C PHE A 37 16.69 -31.48 4.46
N GLN A 38 16.20 -32.63 4.03
CA GLN A 38 14.77 -32.96 4.06
C GLN A 38 14.20 -32.91 5.48
N ARG A 39 14.92 -33.45 6.48
CA ARG A 39 14.52 -33.34 7.91
C ARG A 39 14.51 -31.90 8.41
N ALA A 40 15.43 -31.07 7.95
CA ALA A 40 15.46 -29.64 8.28
C ALA A 40 14.21 -28.93 7.74
N GLN A 41 13.88 -29.13 6.48
CA GLN A 41 12.68 -28.56 5.86
C GLN A 41 11.40 -28.98 6.56
N GLU A 42 11.29 -30.28 6.95
CA GLU A 42 10.15 -30.78 7.68
C GLU A 42 10.06 -30.17 9.09
N ALA A 43 11.19 -30.04 9.79
CA ALA A 43 11.24 -29.42 11.11
C ALA A 43 10.78 -27.94 11.07
N PHE A 44 11.27 -27.16 10.09
CA PHE A 44 10.84 -25.77 9.91
C PHE A 44 9.36 -25.66 9.57
N ARG A 45 8.82 -26.51 8.67
CA ARG A 45 7.38 -26.53 8.36
C ARG A 45 6.50 -26.83 9.58
N ASN A 46 7.02 -27.60 10.53
CA ASN A 46 6.32 -27.96 11.77
C ASN A 46 6.61 -26.97 12.93
N GLY A 47 7.18 -25.80 12.67
CA GLY A 47 7.51 -24.79 13.68
C GLY A 47 8.66 -25.16 14.63
N LYS A 48 9.35 -26.30 14.40
CA LYS A 48 10.47 -26.77 15.24
C LYS A 48 11.79 -26.13 14.80
N THR A 49 11.89 -24.82 14.96
CA THR A 49 12.98 -23.99 14.42
C THR A 49 14.36 -24.44 14.86
N GLU A 50 14.58 -24.68 16.14
CA GLU A 50 15.90 -25.15 16.66
C GLU A 50 16.33 -26.48 16.07
N GLN A 51 15.39 -27.41 15.96
CA GLN A 51 15.62 -28.71 15.37
C GLN A 51 15.90 -28.60 13.86
N GLY A 52 15.20 -27.66 13.19
CA GLY A 52 15.42 -27.31 11.80
C GLY A 52 16.88 -26.87 11.57
N TRP A 53 17.34 -25.90 12.34
CA TRP A 53 18.74 -25.44 12.28
C TRP A 53 19.76 -26.53 12.59
N LYS A 54 19.51 -27.39 13.56
CA LYS A 54 20.37 -28.53 13.89
C LYS A 54 20.56 -29.50 12.73
N TYR A 55 19.47 -29.80 12.00
CA TYR A 55 19.51 -30.68 10.82
C TYR A 55 20.14 -29.95 9.63
N LEU A 56 19.86 -28.66 9.45
CA LEU A 56 20.42 -27.86 8.36
C LEU A 56 21.97 -27.78 8.46
N ASN A 57 22.48 -27.50 9.67
CA ASN A 57 23.92 -27.48 9.94
C ASN A 57 24.58 -28.84 9.67
N LYS A 58 23.91 -29.96 10.04
CA LYS A 58 24.42 -31.31 9.71
C LYS A 58 24.44 -31.57 8.20
N SER A 59 23.46 -31.04 7.46
CA SER A 59 23.40 -31.15 6.01
C SER A 59 24.54 -30.38 5.36
N MET A 60 24.76 -29.12 5.75
CA MET A 60 25.84 -28.29 5.26
C MET A 60 27.21 -28.92 5.55
N HIS A 61 27.45 -29.38 6.78
CA HIS A 61 28.68 -30.05 7.14
C HIS A 61 28.98 -31.31 6.31
N LYS A 62 27.96 -32.14 6.01
CA LYS A 62 28.11 -33.37 5.23
C LYS A 62 28.20 -33.13 3.72
N GLY A 63 27.65 -32.02 3.23
CA GLY A 63 27.65 -31.67 1.81
C GLY A 63 28.50 -30.47 1.47
N ARG A 64 29.48 -30.13 2.30
CA ARG A 64 30.24 -28.86 2.33
C ARG A 64 30.63 -28.32 0.96
N ASP A 65 31.26 -29.08 0.12
CA ASP A 65 31.84 -28.58 -1.12
C ASP A 65 31.05 -29.00 -2.38
N VAL A 66 29.86 -29.64 -2.20
CA VAL A 66 29.13 -30.24 -3.32
C VAL A 66 27.60 -30.03 -3.27
N TYR A 67 27.06 -29.57 -2.15
CA TYR A 67 25.61 -29.48 -1.95
C TYR A 67 25.19 -28.08 -1.48
N TYR A 68 24.93 -27.21 -2.43
CA TYR A 68 24.63 -25.78 -2.20
C TYR A 68 23.23 -25.49 -1.66
N GLN A 69 22.23 -26.37 -1.90
CA GLN A 69 20.82 -26.09 -1.54
C GLN A 69 20.59 -25.80 -0.05
N PRO A 70 21.26 -26.46 0.93
CA PRO A 70 21.11 -26.13 2.34
C PRO A 70 21.54 -24.69 2.67
N TYR A 71 22.56 -24.16 1.99
CA TYR A 71 23.04 -22.80 2.17
C TYR A 71 22.02 -21.79 1.64
N ILE A 72 21.46 -22.02 0.45
CA ILE A 72 20.38 -21.16 -0.07
C ILE A 72 19.20 -21.15 0.91
N TYR A 73 18.79 -22.33 1.40
CA TYR A 73 17.68 -22.43 2.35
C TYR A 73 17.99 -21.73 3.69
N ALA A 74 19.22 -21.83 4.18
CA ALA A 74 19.66 -21.10 5.36
C ALA A 74 19.59 -19.59 5.15
N GLY A 75 20.08 -19.10 4.02
CA GLY A 75 19.96 -17.71 3.62
C GLY A 75 18.52 -17.25 3.56
N ASP A 76 17.62 -18.05 2.95
CA ASP A 76 16.20 -17.73 2.86
C ASP A 76 15.53 -17.68 4.25
N GLN A 77 15.91 -18.54 5.20
CA GLN A 77 15.42 -18.47 6.59
C GLN A 77 15.91 -17.21 7.31
N LYS A 78 17.16 -16.81 7.08
CA LYS A 78 17.74 -15.59 7.65
C LYS A 78 17.09 -14.35 7.06
N PHE A 79 16.89 -14.32 5.75
CA PHE A 79 16.25 -13.25 5.04
C PHE A 79 14.83 -12.99 5.56
N ARG A 80 14.00 -14.05 5.70
CA ARG A 80 12.63 -13.95 6.26
C ARG A 80 12.58 -13.38 7.68
N ASN A 81 13.64 -13.55 8.45
CA ASN A 81 13.76 -13.01 9.81
C ASN A 81 14.46 -11.63 9.85
N GLY A 82 14.56 -10.91 8.75
CA GLY A 82 15.21 -9.59 8.67
C GLY A 82 16.72 -9.59 8.86
N LYS A 83 17.36 -10.79 8.90
CA LYS A 83 18.81 -10.94 9.12
C LYS A 83 19.55 -10.94 7.79
N TYR A 84 19.49 -9.83 7.08
CA TYR A 84 19.96 -9.73 5.69
C TYR A 84 21.46 -9.98 5.52
N SER A 85 22.31 -9.45 6.43
CA SER A 85 23.75 -9.71 6.40
C SER A 85 24.10 -11.19 6.59
N GLU A 86 23.38 -11.88 7.51
CA GLU A 86 23.56 -13.33 7.70
C GLU A 86 23.06 -14.11 6.44
N ALA A 87 21.98 -13.63 5.80
CA ALA A 87 21.47 -14.24 4.57
C ALA A 87 22.47 -14.15 3.43
N ILE A 88 23.12 -12.98 3.24
CA ILE A 88 24.16 -12.76 2.23
C ILE A 88 25.32 -13.73 2.44
N ALA A 89 25.80 -13.89 3.68
CA ALA A 89 26.88 -14.82 3.98
C ALA A 89 26.56 -16.26 3.56
N TYR A 90 25.34 -16.73 3.81
CA TYR A 90 24.92 -18.07 3.34
C TYR A 90 24.76 -18.14 1.81
N TYR A 91 24.35 -17.07 1.16
CA TYR A 91 24.28 -17.01 -0.30
C TYR A 91 25.66 -17.05 -0.94
N ASP A 92 26.68 -16.41 -0.32
CA ASP A 92 28.07 -16.48 -0.75
C ASP A 92 28.61 -17.91 -0.66
N GLU A 93 28.45 -18.59 0.45
CA GLU A 93 28.81 -20.01 0.61
C GLU A 93 28.13 -20.90 -0.46
N ALA A 94 26.90 -20.58 -0.86
CA ALA A 94 26.22 -21.31 -1.93
C ALA A 94 26.82 -21.02 -3.32
N LEU A 95 27.24 -19.79 -3.60
CA LEU A 95 27.90 -19.38 -4.85
C LEU A 95 29.29 -19.99 -4.99
N ASP A 96 30.03 -20.12 -3.88
CA ASP A 96 31.35 -20.78 -3.86
C ASP A 96 31.25 -22.25 -4.30
N ILE A 97 30.13 -22.90 -4.02
CA ILE A 97 29.88 -24.29 -4.45
C ILE A 97 29.38 -24.33 -5.89
N LYS A 98 28.47 -23.41 -6.25
CA LYS A 98 27.85 -23.37 -7.56
C LYS A 98 27.35 -22.00 -7.95
N GLU A 99 27.82 -21.51 -9.09
CA GLU A 99 27.31 -20.29 -9.67
C GLU A 99 25.86 -20.49 -10.14
N LEU A 100 24.93 -19.70 -9.56
CA LEU A 100 23.52 -19.70 -9.88
C LEU A 100 22.98 -18.26 -9.96
N SER A 101 22.47 -17.89 -11.10
CA SER A 101 21.94 -16.54 -11.33
C SER A 101 20.87 -16.13 -10.32
N SER A 102 20.03 -17.06 -9.85
CA SER A 102 19.00 -16.77 -8.84
C SER A 102 19.55 -16.33 -7.47
N ILE A 103 20.80 -16.68 -7.14
CA ILE A 103 21.42 -16.25 -5.88
C ILE A 103 21.82 -14.78 -5.96
N TYR A 104 22.27 -14.31 -7.12
CA TYR A 104 22.57 -12.89 -7.33
C TYR A 104 21.34 -12.02 -7.08
N LEU A 105 20.15 -12.43 -7.53
CA LEU A 105 18.89 -11.72 -7.21
C LEU A 105 18.62 -11.67 -5.71
N LYS A 106 18.77 -12.80 -5.01
CA LYS A 106 18.55 -12.86 -3.55
C LYS A 106 19.53 -11.95 -2.79
N LYS A 107 20.79 -11.92 -3.22
CA LYS A 107 21.79 -11.00 -2.66
C LYS A 107 21.48 -9.55 -2.97
N SER A 108 21.05 -9.23 -4.19
CA SER A 108 20.64 -7.88 -4.55
C SER A 108 19.53 -7.37 -3.64
N ILE A 109 18.48 -8.17 -3.45
CA ILE A 109 17.37 -7.81 -2.58
C ILE A 109 17.84 -7.63 -1.12
N ALA A 110 18.69 -8.53 -0.60
CA ALA A 110 19.22 -8.41 0.75
C ALA A 110 20.08 -7.15 0.94
N ASN A 111 20.90 -6.80 -0.04
CA ASN A 111 21.70 -5.57 -0.03
C ASN A 111 20.80 -4.31 -0.11
N LYS A 112 19.70 -4.36 -0.89
CA LYS A 112 18.69 -3.27 -0.94
C LYS A 112 18.14 -2.96 0.45
N TYR A 113 17.75 -3.98 1.22
CA TYR A 113 17.27 -3.80 2.60
C TYR A 113 18.33 -3.32 3.60
N LEU A 114 19.61 -3.47 3.26
CA LEU A 114 20.74 -2.93 4.03
C LEU A 114 21.17 -1.54 3.55
N PHE A 115 20.50 -0.96 2.57
CA PHE A 115 20.89 0.28 1.89
C PHE A 115 22.31 0.23 1.27
N GLN A 116 22.80 -0.98 0.94
CA GLN A 116 24.06 -1.22 0.24
C GLN A 116 23.80 -1.18 -1.26
N TRP A 117 23.67 0.04 -1.78
CA TRP A 117 23.15 0.27 -3.13
C TRP A 117 24.08 -0.22 -4.24
N GLU A 118 25.37 0.05 -4.12
CA GLU A 118 26.40 -0.37 -5.08
C GLU A 118 26.45 -1.89 -5.18
N GLU A 119 26.44 -2.58 -4.05
CA GLU A 119 26.42 -4.03 -3.96
C GLU A 119 25.10 -4.60 -4.54
N SER A 120 23.97 -3.97 -4.22
CA SER A 120 22.68 -4.40 -4.77
C SER A 120 22.67 -4.31 -6.30
N ILE A 121 23.09 -3.18 -6.86
CA ILE A 121 23.17 -2.96 -8.30
C ILE A 121 24.15 -3.95 -8.95
N ALA A 122 25.35 -4.11 -8.37
CA ALA A 122 26.35 -5.05 -8.88
C ALA A 122 25.82 -6.50 -8.92
N GLN A 123 25.09 -6.94 -7.90
CA GLN A 123 24.50 -8.28 -7.90
C GLN A 123 23.40 -8.42 -8.98
N TRP A 124 22.63 -7.36 -9.24
CA TRP A 124 21.65 -7.37 -10.32
C TRP A 124 22.29 -7.43 -11.70
N GLU A 125 23.37 -6.69 -11.91
CA GLU A 125 24.17 -6.73 -13.14
C GLU A 125 24.81 -8.11 -13.35
N ASN A 126 25.33 -8.74 -12.28
CA ASN A 126 25.82 -10.12 -12.31
C ASN A 126 24.72 -11.10 -12.74
N TYR A 127 23.50 -10.94 -12.21
CA TYR A 127 22.35 -11.73 -12.68
C TYR A 127 22.15 -11.61 -14.19
N LEU A 128 22.10 -10.39 -14.73
CA LEU A 128 21.90 -10.13 -16.15
C LEU A 128 23.03 -10.69 -17.02
N SER A 129 24.26 -10.78 -16.50
CA SER A 129 25.41 -11.32 -17.23
C SER A 129 25.38 -12.85 -17.32
N VAL A 130 24.93 -13.54 -16.27
CA VAL A 130 24.95 -15.00 -16.16
C VAL A 130 23.63 -15.64 -16.61
N ALA A 131 22.49 -14.95 -16.41
CA ALA A 131 21.17 -15.51 -16.65
C ALA A 131 20.87 -15.65 -18.15
N ARG A 132 20.53 -16.87 -18.56
CA ARG A 132 19.91 -17.13 -19.87
C ARG A 132 18.40 -16.93 -19.77
N VAL A 133 17.94 -15.69 -19.97
CA VAL A 133 16.52 -15.31 -19.82
C VAL A 133 15.93 -14.92 -21.18
N SER A 134 14.60 -15.03 -21.31
CA SER A 134 13.89 -14.53 -22.48
C SER A 134 14.02 -12.99 -22.57
N LYS A 135 13.69 -12.43 -23.73
CA LYS A 135 13.72 -10.98 -23.95
C LYS A 135 12.84 -10.24 -22.93
N GLU A 136 11.62 -10.71 -22.69
CA GLU A 136 10.68 -10.10 -21.77
C GLU A 136 11.20 -10.11 -20.31
N ARG A 137 11.89 -11.19 -19.91
CA ARG A 137 12.52 -11.26 -18.58
C ARG A 137 13.72 -10.32 -18.46
N ARG A 138 14.44 -10.12 -19.55
CA ARG A 138 15.55 -9.16 -19.57
C ARG A 138 15.02 -7.73 -19.46
N GLU A 139 14.01 -7.37 -20.21
CA GLU A 139 13.35 -6.05 -20.15
C GLU A 139 12.83 -5.76 -18.73
N GLY A 140 12.18 -6.74 -18.09
CA GLY A 140 11.75 -6.61 -16.69
C GLY A 140 12.91 -6.46 -15.70
N ALA A 141 14.03 -7.15 -15.93
CA ALA A 141 15.20 -7.03 -15.08
C ALA A 141 15.93 -5.69 -15.27
N GLU A 142 15.96 -5.15 -16.48
CA GLU A 142 16.50 -3.81 -16.76
C GLU A 142 15.66 -2.72 -16.08
N LEU A 143 14.34 -2.88 -16.06
CA LEU A 143 13.43 -1.99 -15.33
C LEU A 143 13.70 -2.03 -13.81
N GLU A 144 13.89 -3.21 -13.23
CA GLU A 144 14.23 -3.33 -11.80
C GLU A 144 15.60 -2.70 -11.49
N LEU A 145 16.55 -2.77 -12.41
CA LEU A 145 17.83 -2.08 -12.26
C LEU A 145 17.66 -0.55 -12.28
N GLU A 146 16.75 -0.04 -13.10
CA GLU A 146 16.36 1.38 -13.08
C GLU A 146 15.70 1.76 -11.75
N ASN A 147 14.79 0.93 -11.23
CA ASN A 147 14.18 1.12 -9.91
C ASN A 147 15.22 1.16 -8.79
N LEU A 148 16.23 0.30 -8.83
CA LEU A 148 17.33 0.31 -7.84
C LEU A 148 18.17 1.60 -7.90
N ARG A 149 18.44 2.11 -9.09
CA ARG A 149 19.15 3.39 -9.27
C ARG A 149 18.33 4.57 -8.76
N PHE A 150 17.03 4.56 -9.04
CA PHE A 150 16.09 5.54 -8.51
C PHE A 150 16.03 5.48 -6.98
N ALA A 151 15.90 4.28 -6.41
CA ALA A 151 15.85 4.09 -4.95
C ALA A 151 17.15 4.57 -4.26
N LYS A 152 18.31 4.34 -4.87
CA LYS A 152 19.59 4.88 -4.40
C LYS A 152 19.54 6.42 -4.35
N GLN A 153 19.15 7.05 -5.46
CA GLN A 153 19.06 8.51 -5.54
C GLN A 153 18.12 9.06 -4.45
N GLN A 154 16.93 8.48 -4.31
CA GLN A 154 15.94 8.92 -3.32
C GLN A 154 16.44 8.78 -1.88
N HIS A 155 17.17 7.69 -1.59
CA HIS A 155 17.77 7.50 -0.27
C HIS A 155 18.93 8.49 -0.01
N GLU A 156 19.77 8.76 -1.00
CA GLU A 156 20.84 9.76 -0.89
C GLU A 156 20.27 11.17 -0.66
N GLU A 157 19.20 11.54 -1.35
CA GLU A 157 18.48 12.81 -1.14
C GLU A 157 17.89 12.89 0.27
N TYR A 158 17.29 11.80 0.77
CA TYR A 158 16.78 11.70 2.12
C TYR A 158 17.87 11.89 3.18
N VAL A 159 19.01 11.17 3.03
CA VAL A 159 20.13 11.27 3.97
C VAL A 159 20.78 12.66 3.97
N ALA A 160 20.79 13.34 2.81
CA ALA A 160 21.31 14.70 2.66
C ALA A 160 20.32 15.78 3.15
N SER A 161 19.07 15.43 3.41
CA SER A 161 18.04 16.35 3.87
C SER A 161 18.19 16.66 5.35
N ASP A 162 18.07 17.93 5.71
CA ASP A 162 17.97 18.38 7.12
C ASP A 162 16.53 18.32 7.66
N PHE A 163 15.57 17.87 6.85
CA PHE A 163 14.16 17.78 7.23
C PHE A 163 13.89 16.52 8.06
N ASP A 164 13.26 16.70 9.24
CA ASP A 164 12.78 15.59 10.05
C ASP A 164 11.39 15.13 9.56
N TYR A 165 11.35 14.02 8.87
CA TYR A 165 10.12 13.43 8.34
C TYR A 165 9.22 12.83 9.42
N ASN A 166 9.76 12.59 10.63
CA ASN A 166 9.05 12.16 11.82
C ASN A 166 8.05 11.00 11.58
N ILE A 167 8.48 9.99 10.79
CA ILE A 167 7.64 8.83 10.50
C ILE A 167 7.57 7.93 11.73
N GLN A 168 6.38 7.79 12.31
CA GLN A 168 6.17 7.03 13.54
C GLN A 168 4.92 6.14 13.43
N LYS A 169 5.07 4.85 13.78
CA LYS A 169 3.93 3.94 13.91
C LYS A 169 2.98 4.47 14.99
N LEU A 170 1.69 4.49 14.68
CA LEU A 170 0.67 4.89 15.62
C LEU A 170 0.52 3.86 16.74
N ARG A 171 0.31 4.35 17.98
CA ARG A 171 0.28 3.51 19.18
C ARG A 171 -0.87 2.53 19.25
N PHE A 172 -1.93 2.79 18.50
CA PHE A 172 -3.11 1.94 18.44
C PHE A 172 -3.06 0.94 17.26
N SER A 173 -2.01 0.98 16.41
CA SER A 173 -1.78 -0.09 15.44
C SER A 173 -1.40 -1.38 16.17
N THR A 174 -1.99 -2.49 15.71
CA THR A 174 -1.92 -3.80 16.35
C THR A 174 -1.07 -4.78 15.53
N GLU A 175 -1.20 -6.07 15.74
CA GLU A 175 -0.66 -7.14 14.89
C GLU A 175 -1.65 -7.53 13.76
N GLU A 176 -2.77 -6.83 13.68
CA GLU A 176 -3.81 -7.03 12.68
C GLU A 176 -3.57 -6.10 11.47
N LEU A 177 -4.56 -5.92 10.61
CA LEU A 177 -4.44 -5.06 9.44
C LEU A 177 -5.19 -3.74 9.67
N GLU A 178 -4.49 -2.62 9.62
CA GLU A 178 -5.05 -1.27 9.67
C GLU A 178 -4.66 -0.48 8.42
N TYR A 179 -5.67 0.03 7.69
CA TYR A 179 -5.46 0.75 6.43
C TYR A 179 -6.63 1.69 6.10
N PHE A 180 -6.53 2.44 5.01
CA PHE A 180 -7.46 3.49 4.61
C PHE A 180 -7.76 4.50 5.72
N PRO A 181 -6.72 5.19 6.26
CA PRO A 181 -6.94 6.25 7.20
C PRO A 181 -7.76 7.40 6.57
N THR A 182 -8.65 7.98 7.34
CA THR A 182 -9.29 9.27 7.04
C THR A 182 -9.40 10.10 8.30
N ILE A 183 -9.13 11.41 8.21
CA ILE A 183 -9.14 12.33 9.35
C ILE A 183 -10.53 12.93 9.48
N THR A 184 -11.06 13.01 10.69
CA THR A 184 -12.32 13.71 10.98
C THR A 184 -12.17 15.22 10.83
N GLY A 185 -13.30 15.92 10.66
CA GLY A 185 -13.30 17.37 10.40
C GLY A 185 -12.60 18.24 11.43
N GLY A 186 -12.44 17.74 12.68
CA GLY A 186 -11.74 18.43 13.77
C GLY A 186 -10.27 18.00 13.96
N ASP A 187 -9.76 17.10 13.13
CA ASP A 187 -8.42 16.51 13.24
C ASP A 187 -8.14 15.81 14.59
N GLU A 188 -9.21 15.48 15.32
CA GLU A 188 -9.11 14.86 16.66
C GLU A 188 -9.13 13.33 16.62
N HIS A 189 -9.70 12.76 15.56
CA HIS A 189 -9.88 11.31 15.40
C HIS A 189 -9.43 10.86 14.01
N LEU A 190 -8.89 9.66 13.97
CA LEU A 190 -8.60 8.92 12.75
C LEU A 190 -9.61 7.78 12.61
N ILE A 191 -10.33 7.77 11.49
CA ILE A 191 -11.16 6.63 11.10
C ILE A 191 -10.31 5.78 10.14
N TYR A 192 -10.38 4.46 10.25
CA TYR A 192 -9.60 3.54 9.42
C TYR A 192 -10.33 2.21 9.24
N THR A 193 -9.92 1.46 8.24
CA THR A 193 -10.36 0.08 8.05
C THR A 193 -9.51 -0.84 8.91
N HIS A 194 -10.16 -1.69 9.69
CA HIS A 194 -9.53 -2.70 10.51
C HIS A 194 -10.00 -4.09 10.09
N ARG A 195 -9.07 -5.04 10.03
CA ARG A 195 -9.36 -6.42 9.64
C ARG A 195 -8.62 -7.40 10.53
N TYR A 196 -9.36 -8.20 11.28
CA TYR A 196 -8.79 -9.24 12.14
C TYR A 196 -8.19 -10.38 11.34
N ILE A 197 -7.07 -10.91 11.83
CA ILE A 197 -6.46 -12.14 11.32
C ILE A 197 -6.80 -13.27 12.27
N SER A 198 -7.75 -14.15 11.89
CA SER A 198 -8.11 -15.32 12.67
C SER A 198 -7.42 -16.58 12.13
N GLY A 199 -6.33 -16.97 12.75
CA GLY A 199 -5.49 -18.07 12.30
C GLY A 199 -4.76 -17.73 11.00
N SER A 200 -5.09 -18.39 9.88
CA SER A 200 -4.54 -18.09 8.55
C SER A 200 -5.54 -17.44 7.60
N LYS A 201 -6.68 -16.99 8.11
CA LYS A 201 -7.72 -16.36 7.27
C LYS A 201 -8.09 -15.00 7.84
N PRO A 202 -8.07 -13.95 6.99
CA PRO A 202 -8.62 -12.67 7.36
C PRO A 202 -10.14 -12.79 7.54
N THR A 203 -10.68 -11.98 8.47
CA THR A 203 -12.12 -11.83 8.68
C THR A 203 -12.69 -10.75 7.78
N ASP A 204 -13.93 -10.36 8.02
CA ASP A 204 -14.56 -9.17 7.45
C ASP A 204 -13.80 -7.88 7.81
N GLU A 205 -13.89 -6.90 6.93
CA GLU A 205 -13.38 -5.53 7.13
C GLU A 205 -14.42 -4.73 7.89
N ASN A 206 -13.96 -3.89 8.84
CA ASN A 206 -14.82 -3.01 9.63
C ASN A 206 -14.19 -1.63 9.78
N LEU A 207 -15.00 -0.60 9.95
CA LEU A 207 -14.54 0.75 10.25
C LEU A 207 -14.30 0.92 11.75
N PHE A 208 -13.14 1.42 12.08
CA PHE A 208 -12.68 1.74 13.43
C PHE A 208 -12.34 3.21 13.53
N GLU A 209 -12.34 3.74 14.75
CA GLU A 209 -11.80 5.05 15.06
C GLU A 209 -10.86 5.01 16.24
N ALA A 210 -9.90 5.93 16.26
CA ALA A 210 -9.00 6.17 17.38
C ALA A 210 -8.74 7.66 17.55
N ALA A 211 -8.59 8.10 18.81
CA ALA A 211 -8.23 9.47 19.10
C ALA A 211 -6.77 9.77 18.73
N LEU A 212 -6.52 10.94 18.14
CA LEU A 212 -5.20 11.45 17.76
C LEU A 212 -4.54 12.26 18.88
N ASP A 213 -4.79 11.89 20.12
CA ASP A 213 -4.31 12.55 21.34
C ASP A 213 -2.86 12.19 21.71
N GLY A 214 -2.21 11.32 20.94
CA GLY A 214 -0.84 10.84 21.16
C GLY A 214 -0.67 9.86 22.34
N ILE A 215 -1.74 9.57 23.08
CA ILE A 215 -1.71 8.66 24.24
C ILE A 215 -2.60 7.42 24.06
N SER A 216 -3.64 7.52 23.26
CA SER A 216 -4.56 6.41 22.97
C SER A 216 -3.82 5.22 22.37
N LYS A 217 -4.09 4.02 22.92
CA LYS A 217 -3.45 2.76 22.54
C LYS A 217 -4.40 1.80 21.85
N PHE A 218 -5.65 2.17 21.71
CA PHE A 218 -6.69 1.29 21.15
C PHE A 218 -7.59 2.11 20.23
N GLY A 219 -7.96 1.51 19.10
CA GLY A 219 -9.08 1.93 18.31
C GLY A 219 -10.31 1.12 18.66
N PHE A 220 -11.48 1.64 18.34
CA PHE A 220 -12.76 1.04 18.62
C PHE A 220 -13.61 0.99 17.34
N PRO A 221 -14.50 -0.01 17.20
CA PRO A 221 -15.47 -0.01 16.11
C PRO A 221 -16.23 1.32 16.09
N LEU A 222 -16.37 1.90 14.91
CA LEU A 222 -17.06 3.17 14.74
C LEU A 222 -18.52 3.08 15.20
N GLU A 223 -18.99 4.06 16.00
CA GLU A 223 -20.34 4.06 16.57
C GLU A 223 -21.44 4.15 15.50
N GLY A 224 -22.52 3.43 15.71
CA GLY A 224 -23.70 3.45 14.85
C GLY A 224 -23.91 2.14 14.09
N ASN A 225 -24.43 2.23 12.86
CA ASN A 225 -24.87 1.08 12.08
C ASN A 225 -24.07 0.85 10.81
N LEU A 226 -22.79 1.27 10.79
CA LEU A 226 -21.94 1.14 9.61
C LEU A 226 -21.44 -0.30 9.43
N ASN A 227 -20.89 -0.87 10.50
CA ASN A 227 -20.28 -2.20 10.48
C ASN A 227 -21.35 -3.30 10.49
N SER A 228 -21.18 -4.30 9.62
CA SER A 228 -22.08 -5.45 9.52
C SER A 228 -21.27 -6.77 9.53
N ARG A 229 -21.77 -7.81 8.88
CA ARG A 229 -21.04 -9.06 8.62
C ARG A 229 -20.42 -9.09 7.22
N LEU A 230 -20.49 -8.00 6.52
CA LEU A 230 -19.87 -7.83 5.20
C LEU A 230 -18.53 -7.09 5.35
N ASN A 231 -17.94 -6.71 4.23
CA ASN A 231 -16.72 -5.90 4.24
C ASN A 231 -17.11 -4.43 4.07
N GLU A 232 -16.93 -3.65 5.12
CA GLU A 232 -17.07 -2.20 5.13
C GLU A 232 -15.68 -1.56 5.33
N GLY A 233 -15.27 -0.71 4.39
CA GLY A 233 -13.94 -0.10 4.48
C GLY A 233 -13.75 1.09 3.56
N ALA A 234 -12.51 1.54 3.46
CA ALA A 234 -12.11 2.64 2.58
C ALA A 234 -13.09 3.82 2.64
N ALA A 235 -13.25 4.42 3.80
CA ALA A 235 -14.17 5.53 4.00
C ALA A 235 -13.50 6.89 3.75
N CYS A 236 -14.28 7.88 3.36
CA CYS A 236 -13.95 9.29 3.42
C CYS A 236 -15.09 10.08 4.04
N ILE A 237 -14.79 11.20 4.70
CA ILE A 237 -15.75 12.00 5.44
C ILE A 237 -15.79 13.43 4.88
N SER A 238 -16.98 14.03 4.90
CA SER A 238 -17.15 15.44 4.52
C SER A 238 -16.44 16.38 5.52
N PRO A 239 -16.04 17.60 5.09
CA PRO A 239 -15.35 18.55 5.96
C PRO A 239 -16.12 18.91 7.25
N ASP A 240 -17.45 18.86 7.21
CA ASP A 240 -18.32 19.11 8.37
C ASP A 240 -18.50 17.88 9.29
N GLY A 241 -17.95 16.71 8.91
CA GLY A 241 -18.04 15.48 9.67
C GLY A 241 -19.41 14.80 9.69
N GLN A 242 -20.38 15.30 8.90
CA GLN A 242 -21.78 14.84 8.97
C GLN A 242 -22.17 13.83 7.88
N PHE A 243 -21.33 13.69 6.86
CA PHE A 243 -21.56 12.82 5.71
C PHE A 243 -20.31 11.96 5.45
N MET A 244 -20.52 10.67 5.32
CA MET A 244 -19.47 9.70 5.01
C MET A 244 -19.80 8.96 3.72
N VAL A 245 -18.78 8.72 2.90
CA VAL A 245 -18.85 7.74 1.81
C VAL A 245 -17.88 6.61 2.14
N LEU A 246 -18.33 5.37 1.99
CA LEU A 246 -17.57 4.17 2.29
C LEU A 246 -17.79 3.12 1.21
N THR A 247 -16.89 2.16 1.14
CA THR A 247 -17.04 0.98 0.29
C THR A 247 -17.74 -0.12 1.07
N VAL A 248 -18.74 -0.77 0.46
CA VAL A 248 -19.35 -2.00 0.99
C VAL A 248 -19.33 -3.07 -0.10
N CYS A 249 -18.85 -4.26 0.24
CA CYS A 249 -18.75 -5.35 -0.72
C CYS A 249 -19.81 -6.42 -0.49
N ASP A 250 -20.20 -7.11 -1.58
CA ASP A 250 -21.12 -8.27 -1.58
C ASP A 250 -22.50 -8.00 -0.97
N ARG A 251 -22.93 -6.73 -0.96
CA ARG A 251 -24.23 -6.35 -0.41
C ARG A 251 -25.34 -6.58 -1.43
N PRO A 252 -26.50 -7.17 -1.03
CA PRO A 252 -27.57 -7.56 -1.98
C PRO A 252 -28.23 -6.40 -2.72
N ASP A 253 -28.16 -5.15 -2.20
CA ASP A 253 -28.69 -3.93 -2.82
C ASP A 253 -27.63 -3.19 -3.65
N GLY A 254 -26.42 -3.74 -3.77
CA GLY A 254 -25.34 -3.23 -4.61
C GLY A 254 -25.53 -3.54 -6.09
N ALA A 255 -24.79 -2.84 -6.94
CA ALA A 255 -24.77 -3.03 -8.38
C ALA A 255 -23.65 -3.96 -8.84
N GLY A 256 -22.51 -3.96 -8.16
CA GLY A 256 -21.30 -4.73 -8.44
C GLY A 256 -20.86 -5.62 -7.28
N SER A 257 -19.60 -6.04 -7.29
CA SER A 257 -19.01 -6.81 -6.19
C SER A 257 -18.68 -5.93 -4.98
N CYS A 258 -18.24 -4.69 -5.21
CA CYS A 258 -18.12 -3.64 -4.22
C CYS A 258 -18.67 -2.35 -4.82
N ASP A 259 -19.38 -1.57 -4.02
CA ASP A 259 -20.03 -0.34 -4.40
C ASP A 259 -19.78 0.75 -3.37
N LEU A 260 -19.97 2.01 -3.77
CA LEU A 260 -19.90 3.15 -2.86
C LEU A 260 -21.27 3.41 -2.21
N TYR A 261 -21.24 3.49 -0.90
CA TYR A 261 -22.39 3.76 -0.05
C TYR A 261 -22.17 5.07 0.71
N TYR A 262 -23.23 5.66 1.21
CA TYR A 262 -23.16 6.84 2.07
C TYR A 262 -23.93 6.64 3.37
N SER A 263 -23.50 7.35 4.39
CA SER A 263 -24.18 7.45 5.68
C SER A 263 -24.16 8.89 6.19
N HIS A 264 -25.15 9.24 7.00
CA HIS A 264 -25.20 10.51 7.73
C HIS A 264 -25.00 10.27 9.22
N TRP A 265 -24.33 11.21 9.86
CA TRP A 265 -24.22 11.24 11.31
C TRP A 265 -25.51 11.71 11.96
N ASN A 266 -25.97 10.97 12.94
CA ASN A 266 -27.12 11.34 13.77
C ASN A 266 -26.64 11.49 15.22
N PRO A 267 -26.84 12.65 15.88
CA PRO A 267 -26.34 12.91 17.23
C PRO A 267 -26.94 12.02 18.31
N ASN A 268 -28.03 11.30 18.04
CA ASN A 268 -28.69 10.44 19.03
C ASN A 268 -28.24 8.99 19.00
N TYR A 269 -27.73 8.50 17.86
CA TYR A 269 -27.36 7.07 17.69
C TYR A 269 -26.18 6.80 16.77
N GLY A 270 -25.40 7.83 16.43
CA GLY A 270 -24.22 7.70 15.58
C GLY A 270 -24.55 7.57 14.09
N TRP A 271 -23.72 6.92 13.34
CA TRP A 271 -23.88 6.75 11.90
C TRP A 271 -25.11 5.92 11.54
N GLU A 272 -25.84 6.37 10.54
CA GLU A 272 -26.99 5.66 9.97
C GLU A 272 -26.56 4.40 9.22
N ILE A 273 -27.53 3.53 8.90
CA ILE A 273 -27.32 2.38 8.02
C ILE A 273 -26.93 2.89 6.63
N PRO A 274 -25.80 2.42 6.06
CA PRO A 274 -25.36 2.88 4.75
C PRO A 274 -26.37 2.59 3.64
N LYS A 275 -26.50 3.55 2.71
CA LYS A 275 -27.34 3.45 1.50
C LYS A 275 -26.44 3.58 0.26
N PRO A 276 -26.76 2.87 -0.85
CA PRO A 276 -26.03 3.06 -2.10
C PRO A 276 -26.03 4.52 -2.54
N LEU A 277 -24.92 5.04 -3.02
CA LEU A 277 -24.87 6.38 -3.60
C LEU A 277 -25.87 6.51 -4.74
N PRO A 278 -26.73 7.55 -4.71
CA PRO A 278 -27.75 7.75 -5.74
C PRO A 278 -27.12 8.19 -7.07
N GLY A 279 -27.77 7.88 -8.18
CA GLY A 279 -27.34 8.28 -9.52
C GLY A 279 -26.65 7.14 -10.29
N ALA A 280 -25.66 7.48 -11.11
CA ALA A 280 -25.05 6.55 -12.07
C ALA A 280 -23.58 6.22 -11.76
N LEU A 281 -23.14 6.46 -10.52
CA LEU A 281 -21.74 6.22 -10.15
C LEU A 281 -21.46 4.71 -10.01
N ASN A 282 -22.25 4.01 -9.17
CA ASN A 282 -22.12 2.56 -9.00
C ASN A 282 -22.52 1.81 -10.27
N THR A 283 -21.78 0.78 -10.62
CA THR A 283 -22.01 -0.03 -11.84
C THR A 283 -21.88 -1.52 -11.51
N GLY A 284 -22.07 -2.40 -12.49
CA GLY A 284 -21.80 -3.84 -12.31
C GLY A 284 -20.31 -4.21 -12.20
N ARG A 285 -19.45 -3.24 -11.90
CA ARG A 285 -18.00 -3.42 -11.71
C ARG A 285 -17.64 -3.33 -10.23
N TRP A 286 -16.37 -3.23 -9.94
CA TRP A 286 -15.83 -2.97 -8.62
C TRP A 286 -15.56 -1.47 -8.47
N GLU A 287 -16.28 -0.78 -7.61
CA GLU A 287 -16.07 0.62 -7.23
C GLU A 287 -15.68 0.70 -5.74
N SER A 288 -14.57 1.39 -5.43
CA SER A 288 -14.04 1.47 -4.07
C SER A 288 -13.13 2.69 -3.86
N GLN A 289 -12.61 2.84 -2.65
CA GLN A 289 -11.59 3.81 -2.28
C GLN A 289 -12.03 5.26 -2.61
N PRO A 290 -13.15 5.72 -2.07
CA PRO A 290 -13.65 7.06 -2.31
C PRO A 290 -12.79 8.13 -1.64
N SER A 291 -12.71 9.30 -2.27
CA SER A 291 -12.17 10.54 -1.70
C SER A 291 -13.07 11.70 -2.10
N LEU A 292 -13.70 12.34 -1.13
CA LEU A 292 -14.53 13.53 -1.35
C LEU A 292 -13.66 14.77 -1.59
N GLY A 293 -14.03 15.55 -2.58
CA GLY A 293 -13.50 16.91 -2.72
C GLY A 293 -14.02 17.84 -1.62
N PRO A 294 -13.31 18.94 -1.33
CA PRO A 294 -13.70 19.89 -0.29
C PRO A 294 -15.02 20.60 -0.57
N ASP A 295 -15.49 20.59 -1.81
CA ASP A 295 -16.78 21.13 -2.23
C ASP A 295 -17.98 20.25 -1.82
N GLY A 296 -17.74 19.02 -1.29
CA GLY A 296 -18.76 18.04 -0.95
C GLY A 296 -19.61 17.56 -2.13
N ARG A 297 -19.22 17.92 -3.36
CA ARG A 297 -19.93 17.66 -4.61
C ARG A 297 -19.12 16.92 -5.65
N THR A 298 -17.82 16.79 -5.44
CA THR A 298 -16.89 16.03 -6.27
C THR A 298 -16.41 14.82 -5.49
N ILE A 299 -16.36 13.66 -6.13
CA ILE A 299 -15.80 12.43 -5.56
C ILE A 299 -14.85 11.78 -6.52
N TYR A 300 -13.67 11.45 -6.05
CA TYR A 300 -12.69 10.61 -6.71
C TYR A 300 -12.82 9.19 -6.16
N PHE A 301 -12.66 8.21 -7.01
CA PHE A 301 -12.78 6.81 -6.60
C PHE A 301 -12.07 5.89 -7.58
N VAL A 302 -11.83 4.65 -7.18
CA VAL A 302 -11.23 3.64 -8.03
C VAL A 302 -12.32 2.76 -8.64
N ARG A 303 -12.16 2.45 -9.94
CA ARG A 303 -12.98 1.45 -10.62
C ARG A 303 -12.09 0.41 -11.27
N ALA A 304 -12.44 -0.86 -11.07
CA ALA A 304 -11.78 -2.01 -11.69
C ALA A 304 -12.80 -2.89 -12.43
N SER A 305 -12.34 -3.87 -13.21
CA SER A 305 -13.26 -4.70 -14.00
C SER A 305 -14.16 -5.58 -13.12
N ASN A 306 -13.63 -6.22 -12.07
CA ASN A 306 -14.40 -7.12 -11.18
C ASN A 306 -13.80 -7.30 -9.78
N SER A 307 -12.58 -6.85 -9.53
CA SER A 307 -11.92 -6.99 -8.23
C SER A 307 -10.74 -6.03 -8.11
N MET A 308 -10.19 -5.90 -6.91
CA MET A 308 -8.99 -5.11 -6.65
C MET A 308 -7.75 -5.62 -7.41
N GLU A 309 -7.74 -6.87 -7.84
CA GLU A 309 -6.64 -7.48 -8.59
C GLU A 309 -6.64 -7.14 -10.09
N ALA A 310 -7.75 -6.59 -10.61
CA ALA A 310 -7.88 -6.21 -12.01
C ALA A 310 -7.22 -4.87 -12.32
N ASP A 311 -7.21 -4.49 -13.60
CA ASP A 311 -6.80 -3.14 -14.01
C ASP A 311 -7.65 -2.10 -13.26
N ARG A 312 -6.97 -1.20 -12.58
CA ARG A 312 -7.57 -0.17 -11.71
C ARG A 312 -7.21 1.20 -12.24
N ASP A 313 -8.21 2.06 -12.26
CA ASP A 313 -8.06 3.47 -12.65
C ASP A 313 -8.81 4.37 -11.68
N ILE A 314 -8.37 5.60 -11.55
CA ILE A 314 -9.03 6.63 -10.78
C ILE A 314 -10.07 7.33 -11.66
N PHE A 315 -11.29 7.43 -11.14
CA PHE A 315 -12.42 8.10 -11.75
C PHE A 315 -12.85 9.31 -10.92
N VAL A 316 -13.53 10.23 -11.54
CA VAL A 316 -14.17 11.38 -10.87
C VAL A 316 -15.65 11.42 -11.23
N SER A 317 -16.49 11.77 -10.26
CA SER A 317 -17.92 12.01 -10.44
C SER A 317 -18.32 13.28 -9.69
N THR A 318 -19.36 13.94 -10.19
CA THR A 318 -19.92 15.16 -9.57
C THR A 318 -21.38 14.95 -9.22
N LYS A 319 -21.82 15.60 -8.14
CA LYS A 319 -23.20 15.54 -7.63
C LYS A 319 -24.00 16.71 -8.19
N ASP A 320 -25.16 16.43 -8.79
CA ASP A 320 -26.08 17.45 -9.29
C ASP A 320 -26.84 18.17 -8.14
N LYS A 321 -27.75 19.08 -8.48
CA LYS A 321 -28.55 19.84 -7.49
C LYS A 321 -29.59 18.95 -6.78
N GLU A 322 -30.01 17.88 -7.41
CA GLU A 322 -30.94 16.89 -6.89
C GLU A 322 -30.26 15.86 -5.98
N GLY A 323 -28.92 15.89 -5.89
CA GLY A 323 -28.12 14.99 -5.04
C GLY A 323 -27.64 13.71 -5.75
N ASN A 324 -27.87 13.56 -7.07
CA ASN A 324 -27.47 12.37 -7.81
C ASN A 324 -26.03 12.51 -8.32
N TRP A 325 -25.26 11.45 -8.20
CA TRP A 325 -23.90 11.38 -8.73
C TRP A 325 -23.90 11.02 -10.22
N SER A 326 -23.11 11.73 -10.97
CA SER A 326 -22.93 11.51 -12.40
C SER A 326 -22.24 10.16 -12.66
N LYS A 327 -22.32 9.68 -13.90
CA LYS A 327 -21.47 8.57 -14.34
C LYS A 327 -20.00 8.97 -14.20
N GLY A 328 -19.21 8.12 -13.50
CA GLY A 328 -17.80 8.38 -13.30
C GLY A 328 -17.03 8.53 -14.62
N GLN A 329 -16.16 9.54 -14.68
CA GLN A 329 -15.24 9.81 -15.77
C GLN A 329 -13.83 9.43 -15.37
N LYS A 330 -13.13 8.69 -16.22
CA LYS A 330 -11.72 8.32 -16.00
C LYS A 330 -10.84 9.57 -16.03
N LEU A 331 -9.94 9.73 -15.07
CA LEU A 331 -8.95 10.81 -15.08
C LEU A 331 -7.98 10.67 -16.28
N PRO A 332 -7.32 11.76 -16.69
CA PRO A 332 -6.43 11.77 -17.85
C PRO A 332 -5.29 10.74 -17.74
N SER A 333 -4.64 10.46 -18.87
CA SER A 333 -3.61 9.43 -19.00
C SER A 333 -2.30 9.74 -18.27
N ASN A 334 -2.06 10.98 -17.87
CA ASN A 334 -0.92 11.30 -17.00
C ASN A 334 -1.18 10.89 -15.54
N ILE A 335 -2.45 10.85 -15.09
CA ILE A 335 -2.83 10.26 -13.80
C ILE A 335 -2.98 8.75 -13.95
N ASN A 336 -3.87 8.30 -14.84
CA ASN A 336 -4.10 6.89 -15.11
C ASN A 336 -3.18 6.42 -16.26
N GLY A 337 -2.05 5.86 -15.90
CA GLY A 337 -1.04 5.37 -16.85
C GLY A 337 -1.40 4.04 -17.51
N SER A 338 -0.36 3.28 -17.83
CA SER A 338 -0.48 1.88 -18.29
C SER A 338 -0.53 0.87 -17.15
N ASP A 339 -0.18 1.33 -15.96
CA ASP A 339 -0.11 0.55 -14.73
C ASP A 339 -1.40 0.76 -13.90
N ARG A 340 -1.45 0.21 -12.69
CA ARG A 340 -2.62 0.34 -11.83
C ARG A 340 -2.49 1.56 -10.93
N GLU A 341 -3.55 2.36 -10.89
CA GLU A 341 -3.69 3.49 -9.97
C GLU A 341 -4.77 3.20 -8.92
N SER A 342 -4.54 3.67 -7.69
CA SER A 342 -5.45 3.41 -6.57
C SER A 342 -5.31 4.45 -5.45
N CYS A 343 -6.16 4.33 -4.43
CA CYS A 343 -6.13 5.11 -3.19
C CYS A 343 -6.05 6.63 -3.45
N PRO A 344 -6.93 7.22 -4.28
CA PRO A 344 -6.93 8.65 -4.46
C PRO A 344 -7.26 9.36 -3.15
N PHE A 345 -6.52 10.41 -2.85
CA PHE A 345 -6.84 11.36 -1.79
C PHE A 345 -6.78 12.78 -2.35
N MET A 346 -7.94 13.42 -2.50
CA MET A 346 -8.04 14.83 -2.86
C MET A 346 -7.91 15.66 -1.61
N HIS A 347 -6.86 16.47 -1.55
CA HIS A 347 -6.63 17.34 -0.42
C HIS A 347 -7.67 18.47 -0.33
N PHE A 348 -7.81 19.06 0.85
CA PHE A 348 -8.76 20.14 1.17
C PHE A 348 -8.52 21.44 0.37
N ASP A 349 -7.36 21.61 -0.28
CA ASP A 349 -7.09 22.72 -1.21
C ASP A 349 -7.89 22.60 -2.52
N GLY A 350 -8.53 21.45 -2.77
CA GLY A 350 -9.32 21.16 -3.99
C GLY A 350 -8.49 21.04 -5.26
N LYS A 351 -7.15 20.97 -5.14
CA LYS A 351 -6.22 20.93 -6.27
C LYS A 351 -5.23 19.79 -6.22
N THR A 352 -4.71 19.45 -5.05
CA THR A 352 -3.68 18.43 -4.90
C THR A 352 -4.29 17.06 -4.71
N LEU A 353 -4.02 16.16 -5.66
CA LEU A 353 -4.41 14.75 -5.61
C LEU A 353 -3.17 13.93 -5.26
N TYR A 354 -3.25 13.18 -4.17
CA TYR A 354 -2.32 12.12 -3.83
C TYR A 354 -2.93 10.77 -4.24
N PHE A 355 -2.11 9.84 -4.68
CA PHE A 355 -2.59 8.52 -5.10
C PHE A 355 -1.47 7.50 -5.13
N LEU A 356 -1.81 6.22 -5.16
CA LEU A 356 -0.88 5.13 -5.40
C LEU A 356 -0.81 4.78 -6.88
N SER A 357 0.39 4.44 -7.33
CA SER A 357 0.61 3.91 -8.68
C SER A 357 1.71 2.84 -8.70
N GLU A 358 1.55 1.85 -9.56
CA GLU A 358 2.55 0.82 -9.83
C GLU A 358 3.52 1.22 -10.96
N ARG A 359 3.49 2.49 -11.39
CA ARG A 359 4.39 3.00 -12.44
C ARG A 359 5.85 3.00 -12.02
N SER A 360 6.73 2.82 -12.99
CA SER A 360 8.18 2.95 -12.78
C SER A 360 8.68 4.34 -13.17
N PRO A 361 9.78 4.83 -12.58
CA PRO A 361 10.56 4.14 -11.52
C PRO A 361 9.86 4.16 -10.16
N SER A 362 10.08 3.12 -9.35
CA SER A 362 9.45 2.95 -8.04
C SER A 362 10.41 2.38 -7.00
N LEU A 363 10.12 2.60 -5.70
CA LEU A 363 10.86 2.01 -4.60
C LEU A 363 10.28 0.63 -4.24
N GLY A 364 8.97 0.54 -4.14
CA GLY A 364 8.21 -0.65 -3.77
C GLY A 364 7.34 -1.23 -4.89
N ALA A 365 6.32 -1.97 -4.50
CA ALA A 365 5.34 -2.52 -5.44
C ALA A 365 4.40 -1.44 -5.98
N SER A 366 3.99 -0.54 -5.11
CA SER A 366 3.21 0.67 -5.42
C SER A 366 3.81 1.82 -4.63
N ASP A 367 3.93 2.98 -5.24
CA ASP A 367 4.46 4.18 -4.62
C ASP A 367 3.37 5.27 -4.55
N PHE A 368 3.47 6.15 -3.54
CA PHE A 368 2.66 7.37 -3.48
C PHE A 368 3.18 8.42 -4.46
N PHE A 369 2.25 9.01 -5.18
CA PHE A 369 2.47 10.12 -6.08
C PHE A 369 1.56 11.29 -5.70
N MET A 370 1.95 12.49 -6.11
CA MET A 370 1.09 13.67 -6.07
C MET A 370 1.00 14.33 -7.45
N SER A 371 -0.16 14.90 -7.75
CA SER A 371 -0.37 15.73 -8.94
C SER A 371 -1.27 16.92 -8.59
N THR A 372 -1.03 18.07 -9.24
CA THR A 372 -1.81 19.28 -9.01
C THR A 372 -2.78 19.51 -10.17
N ARG A 373 -4.03 19.77 -9.85
CA ARG A 373 -5.06 20.13 -10.83
C ARG A 373 -4.80 21.53 -11.37
N ILE A 374 -4.53 21.65 -12.66
CA ILE A 374 -4.28 22.91 -13.33
C ILE A 374 -5.60 23.59 -13.71
N ASN A 375 -6.53 22.81 -14.23
CA ASN A 375 -7.90 23.23 -14.56
C ASN A 375 -8.85 22.00 -14.50
N ASP A 376 -10.09 22.14 -14.94
CA ASP A 376 -11.12 21.10 -14.81
C ASP A 376 -10.77 19.78 -15.50
N SER A 377 -9.88 19.77 -16.46
CA SER A 377 -9.53 18.57 -17.23
C SER A 377 -8.03 18.27 -17.28
N THR A 378 -7.18 19.14 -16.74
CA THR A 378 -5.73 19.04 -16.88
C THR A 378 -5.05 18.99 -15.52
N TRP A 379 -4.11 18.06 -15.41
CA TRP A 379 -3.31 17.79 -14.20
C TRP A 379 -1.83 17.93 -14.53
N SER A 380 -1.02 18.31 -13.55
CA SER A 380 0.44 18.27 -13.67
C SER A 380 0.90 16.82 -13.84
N ASP A 381 2.11 16.64 -14.38
CA ASP A 381 2.72 15.30 -14.32
C ASP A 381 2.92 14.88 -12.87
N PRO A 382 2.61 13.60 -12.54
CA PRO A 382 2.75 13.11 -11.18
C PRO A 382 4.20 13.11 -10.70
N ILE A 383 4.39 13.53 -9.46
CA ILE A 383 5.65 13.50 -8.74
C ILE A 383 5.62 12.33 -7.75
N ASN A 384 6.60 11.41 -7.82
CA ASN A 384 6.80 10.38 -6.81
C ASN A 384 7.18 11.05 -5.48
N LEU A 385 6.52 10.69 -4.37
CA LEU A 385 6.82 11.30 -3.06
C LEU A 385 8.21 10.91 -2.53
N GLY A 386 8.79 9.85 -3.08
CA GLY A 386 10.13 9.40 -2.76
C GLY A 386 10.28 8.79 -1.37
N PHE A 387 11.51 8.48 -1.01
CA PHE A 387 11.86 8.02 0.33
C PHE A 387 11.83 9.19 1.32
N PRO A 388 11.30 9.05 2.53
CA PRO A 388 10.86 7.82 3.18
C PRO A 388 9.35 7.56 3.12
N PHE A 389 8.55 8.35 2.37
CA PHE A 389 7.09 8.12 2.23
C PHE A 389 6.84 6.79 1.54
N ASN A 390 7.54 6.55 0.45
CA ASN A 390 7.61 5.29 -0.23
C ASN A 390 8.75 4.44 0.34
N SER A 391 8.52 3.16 0.51
CA SER A 391 9.47 2.20 1.07
C SER A 391 9.73 1.03 0.11
N PHE A 392 10.43 0.00 0.55
CA PHE A 392 10.60 -1.23 -0.23
C PHE A 392 9.47 -2.23 -0.01
N GLY A 393 8.60 -1.93 0.95
CA GLY A 393 7.40 -2.68 1.25
C GLY A 393 6.22 -2.29 0.37
N GLU A 394 5.02 -2.54 0.86
CA GLU A 394 3.78 -2.08 0.25
C GLU A 394 3.27 -0.83 0.99
N GLU A 395 3.12 0.24 0.26
CA GLU A 395 2.30 1.36 0.63
C GLU A 395 0.87 1.09 0.18
N PHE A 396 -0.11 1.49 1.01
CA PHE A 396 -1.49 1.14 0.70
C PHE A 396 -2.43 2.34 0.57
N SER A 397 -2.35 3.31 1.46
CA SER A 397 -3.22 4.50 1.45
C SER A 397 -2.61 5.60 2.30
N LEU A 398 -2.94 6.85 1.98
CA LEU A 398 -2.54 8.00 2.77
C LEU A 398 -3.66 9.03 2.88
N VAL A 399 -3.56 9.88 3.90
CA VAL A 399 -4.33 11.10 4.07
C VAL A 399 -3.42 12.21 4.60
N ILE A 400 -3.61 13.42 4.12
CA ILE A 400 -2.89 14.62 4.56
C ILE A 400 -3.85 15.50 5.36
N ASP A 401 -3.40 16.08 6.46
CA ASP A 401 -4.17 16.99 7.29
C ASP A 401 -4.52 18.29 6.52
N LYS A 402 -5.47 19.05 7.05
CA LYS A 402 -5.94 20.30 6.41
C LYS A 402 -4.84 21.33 6.24
N SER A 403 -3.85 21.34 7.14
CA SER A 403 -2.71 22.28 7.05
C SER A 403 -1.71 21.88 5.98
N GLY A 404 -1.77 20.66 5.47
CA GLY A 404 -0.81 20.10 4.52
C GLY A 404 0.57 19.81 5.11
N GLN A 405 0.74 19.93 6.43
CA GLN A 405 2.05 19.82 7.06
C GLN A 405 2.39 18.40 7.52
N PHE A 406 1.38 17.58 7.80
CA PHE A 406 1.56 16.20 8.20
C PHE A 406 0.44 15.31 7.63
N GLY A 407 0.62 14.01 7.78
CA GLY A 407 -0.39 13.05 7.33
C GLY A 407 -0.24 11.70 8.01
N TYR A 408 -1.05 10.78 7.54
CA TYR A 408 -1.08 9.39 7.97
C TYR A 408 -1.03 8.48 6.76
N LEU A 409 -0.31 7.39 6.85
CA LEU A 409 -0.23 6.40 5.79
C LEU A 409 -0.35 4.99 6.37
N ALA A 410 -0.78 4.06 5.53
CA ALA A 410 -0.75 2.63 5.81
C ALA A 410 0.41 1.98 5.03
N SER A 411 1.24 1.19 5.72
CA SER A 411 2.41 0.54 5.12
C SER A 411 2.85 -0.68 5.94
N ASP A 412 3.47 -1.66 5.28
CA ASP A 412 4.12 -2.80 5.94
C ASP A 412 5.61 -2.57 6.25
N ARG A 413 6.05 -1.30 6.21
CA ARG A 413 7.45 -0.92 6.48
C ARG A 413 7.91 -1.39 7.85
N GLY A 414 9.11 -1.95 7.93
CA GLY A 414 9.76 -2.29 9.21
C GLY A 414 9.40 -3.66 9.78
N GLU A 415 8.50 -4.41 9.20
CA GLU A 415 8.26 -5.78 9.60
C GLU A 415 9.08 -6.77 8.74
N ALA A 416 9.56 -7.84 9.37
CA ALA A 416 10.13 -8.96 8.60
C ALA A 416 9.03 -9.48 7.68
N ILE A 417 9.31 -9.51 6.38
CA ILE A 417 8.34 -9.91 5.36
C ILE A 417 7.87 -11.34 5.62
N VAL A 418 6.81 -11.46 6.39
CA VAL A 418 6.03 -12.69 6.51
C VAL A 418 4.80 -12.47 5.65
N PRO A 419 4.74 -13.00 4.42
CA PRO A 419 3.55 -12.85 3.61
C PRO A 419 2.37 -13.41 4.38
N SER A 420 1.33 -12.60 4.58
CA SER A 420 0.03 -13.10 5.01
C SER A 420 -0.54 -14.06 3.95
N TYR A 421 -1.53 -14.85 4.32
CA TYR A 421 -2.15 -15.85 3.43
C TYR A 421 -2.68 -15.28 2.11
N ASP A 422 -3.05 -14.00 2.08
CA ASP A 422 -3.58 -13.25 0.93
C ASP A 422 -2.54 -12.32 0.28
N GLY A 423 -1.28 -12.36 0.75
CA GLY A 423 -0.19 -11.54 0.23
C GLY A 423 -0.18 -10.12 0.77
N LEU A 424 -1.04 -9.79 1.73
CA LEU A 424 -0.95 -8.57 2.52
C LEU A 424 -0.07 -8.87 3.73
N SER A 425 1.05 -8.19 3.86
CA SER A 425 1.82 -8.11 5.11
C SER A 425 0.97 -7.38 6.16
N ALA A 426 1.32 -7.47 7.44
CA ALA A 426 0.68 -6.66 8.46
C ALA A 426 0.82 -5.18 8.07
N LEU A 427 -0.29 -4.54 7.73
CA LEU A 427 -0.34 -3.12 7.40
C LEU A 427 -0.59 -2.34 8.68
N ASP A 428 0.31 -1.43 8.97
CA ASP A 428 0.23 -0.54 10.12
C ASP A 428 0.00 0.90 9.69
N LEU A 429 -0.55 1.70 10.59
CA LEU A 429 -0.72 3.13 10.41
C LEU A 429 0.46 3.92 10.97
N TYR A 430 0.95 4.85 10.16
CA TYR A 430 2.06 5.73 10.51
C TYR A 430 1.65 7.20 10.37
N ARG A 431 2.10 8.06 11.30
CA ARG A 431 2.10 9.51 11.14
C ARG A 431 3.42 9.93 10.49
N PHE A 432 3.39 10.99 9.69
CA PHE A 432 4.58 11.59 9.09
C PHE A 432 4.41 13.11 8.93
N ASP A 433 5.53 13.83 8.83
CA ASP A 433 5.57 15.25 8.49
C ASP A 433 5.96 15.44 7.01
N LEU A 434 5.31 16.40 6.30
CA LEU A 434 5.55 16.68 4.89
C LEU A 434 6.54 17.83 4.71
N PRO A 435 7.61 17.66 3.89
CA PRO A 435 8.47 18.76 3.48
C PRO A 435 7.73 19.71 2.53
N LYS A 436 8.08 20.98 2.57
CA LYS A 436 7.34 22.07 1.89
C LYS A 436 7.07 21.83 0.40
N HIS A 437 7.99 21.19 -0.32
CA HIS A 437 7.84 20.94 -1.75
C HIS A 437 6.82 19.85 -2.10
N LEU A 438 6.39 19.04 -1.12
CA LEU A 438 5.35 18.03 -1.24
C LEU A 438 4.03 18.46 -0.59
N GLN A 439 4.00 19.66 0.04
CA GLN A 439 2.79 20.18 0.65
C GLN A 439 1.82 20.72 -0.42
N PRO A 440 0.50 20.57 -0.20
CA PRO A 440 -0.50 21.22 -1.03
C PRO A 440 -0.41 22.74 -0.92
N GLU A 441 -0.99 23.46 -1.90
CA GLU A 441 -1.13 24.92 -1.80
C GLU A 441 -2.17 25.23 -0.71
N ILE A 442 -1.72 25.69 0.44
CA ILE A 442 -2.61 26.15 1.50
C ILE A 442 -3.35 27.39 1.02
N ARG A 443 -4.66 27.31 1.01
CA ARG A 443 -5.54 28.48 0.86
C ARG A 443 -6.36 28.57 2.13
N ASP A 444 -6.56 29.78 2.63
CA ASP A 444 -7.50 30.05 3.70
C ASP A 444 -8.90 29.75 3.15
N ASN A 445 -9.44 28.58 3.50
CA ASN A 445 -10.82 28.20 3.21
C ASN A 445 -11.69 28.66 4.38
N TYR A 446 -12.60 29.57 4.12
CA TYR A 446 -13.58 30.02 5.10
C TYR A 446 -14.92 29.32 4.82
N ASP A 447 -15.39 28.53 5.77
CA ASP A 447 -16.75 28.04 5.77
C ASP A 447 -17.68 29.15 6.30
N LEU A 448 -18.44 29.76 5.40
CA LEU A 448 -19.40 30.81 5.76
C LEU A 448 -20.80 30.24 5.81
N VAL A 449 -21.35 30.21 7.00
CA VAL A 449 -22.77 29.89 7.20
C VAL A 449 -23.54 31.20 7.46
N VAL A 450 -24.39 31.59 6.50
CA VAL A 450 -25.30 32.72 6.71
C VAL A 450 -26.52 32.23 7.47
N VAL A 451 -26.74 32.79 8.63
CA VAL A 451 -27.88 32.45 9.48
C VAL A 451 -28.81 33.64 9.70
N ASP A 452 -30.08 33.38 9.82
CA ASP A 452 -31.04 34.38 10.29
C ASP A 452 -30.74 34.77 11.75
N SER A 453 -30.59 36.03 12.02
CA SER A 453 -30.12 36.53 13.32
C SER A 453 -31.09 36.28 14.48
N LEU A 454 -32.36 35.99 14.21
CA LEU A 454 -33.39 35.74 15.22
C LEU A 454 -33.63 34.25 15.44
N THR A 455 -33.62 33.48 14.37
CA THR A 455 -33.94 32.05 14.42
C THR A 455 -32.71 31.14 14.46
N LEU A 456 -31.51 31.68 14.19
CA LEU A 456 -30.23 30.94 14.03
C LEU A 456 -30.29 29.81 12.99
N ARG A 457 -31.26 29.86 12.09
CA ARG A 457 -31.38 28.90 10.98
C ARG A 457 -30.57 29.38 9.81
N SER A 458 -29.91 28.43 9.14
CA SER A 458 -29.17 28.71 7.89
C SER A 458 -30.12 29.26 6.82
N ILE A 459 -29.68 30.32 6.13
CA ILE A 459 -30.39 30.93 5.00
C ILE A 459 -29.82 30.28 3.74
N GLY A 460 -30.64 29.49 3.04
CA GLY A 460 -30.32 28.98 1.72
C GLY A 460 -30.25 30.11 0.69
N ASP A 461 -29.42 29.92 -0.35
CA ASP A 461 -29.27 30.83 -1.48
C ASP A 461 -28.75 32.25 -1.12
N ALA A 462 -28.11 32.43 0.04
CA ALA A 462 -27.48 33.70 0.40
C ALA A 462 -26.21 33.90 -0.45
N SER A 463 -26.07 35.09 -1.03
CA SER A 463 -24.83 35.50 -1.73
C SER A 463 -23.90 36.20 -0.76
N VAL A 464 -22.69 35.71 -0.59
CA VAL A 464 -21.64 36.31 0.24
C VAL A 464 -20.49 36.75 -0.65
N GLN A 465 -20.07 38.02 -0.51
CA GLN A 465 -18.88 38.54 -1.17
C GLN A 465 -17.81 38.81 -0.13
N LEU A 466 -16.63 38.22 -0.32
CA LEU A 466 -15.44 38.47 0.51
C LEU A 466 -14.59 39.53 -0.19
N PHE A 467 -14.22 40.57 0.54
CA PHE A 467 -13.28 41.59 0.09
C PHE A 467 -12.03 41.47 0.94
N ASN A 468 -10.87 41.48 0.27
CA ASN A 468 -9.59 41.69 0.96
C ASN A 468 -9.51 43.13 1.39
N VAL A 469 -9.27 43.40 2.65
CA VAL A 469 -9.08 44.76 3.20
C VAL A 469 -7.63 44.85 3.61
N ASP A 470 -6.74 45.09 2.62
CA ASP A 470 -5.34 45.43 2.87
C ASP A 470 -5.21 46.89 3.34
#